data_20f993bb2828957766a1692a05e318a0
#
_entry.id   20f993bb2828957766a1692a05e318a0
#
_cell.length_a   1.000
_cell.length_b   1.000
_cell.length_c   1.000
_cell.angle_alpha   90.00
_cell.angle_beta   90.00
_cell.angle_gamma   90.00
#
_symmetry.space_group_name_H-M   'P 1'
#
loop_
_entity.id
_entity.type
_entity.pdbx_description
1 polymer ?
#
loop_
_entity_poly.entity_id
_entity_poly.type
_entity_poly.pdbx_seq_one_letter_code
_entity_poly.pdbx_strand_id
1 'polypeptide(L)'
;MLDIRFIREHADAVRTGVRKKGEKVSLVDTALGLDETRRQLLQKTEALKNRRNLVSTDVATMKSQGNDATALIAEMRVVADQIREIDARLAGVETELRGTLLLIPNIPHATVPEGNAPTDNVVLSTWGEQPDIDFSPQPHWDLMKKLGIVDFDRGTKITGAGFPVYVGKGARLERALINFFLDEAAARGYTELFPPLMVNAASATGTGQLPDKEDQMYVIERDGFYLIPTAEVPVTNFLRDEILAAKNLPVRFCAYTPCFRREAGSYGKDVRGLNRVHQFNKVELVTLASPDTSYAVHEEMRADAEGLLQKLGLRYRVLLMCAGDLGFTQSKKYDLEVWSLGQQKWLEVSSVSNFESYQARRLNIRFRGEGGKPEIVHTLNGSALALPRVMAALLENYQTPEGKIVLPSVLHAYTGFATIG
;
A
#
# COMPACT_ATOMS: atom_id res chain seq x y z
N MET A 1 3.11 10.43 -2.56
CA MET A 1 3.12 11.81 -2.02
C MET A 1 2.24 12.71 -2.86
N LEU A 2 1.68 13.75 -2.26
CA LEU A 2 0.92 14.75 -3.00
C LEU A 2 1.83 15.57 -3.92
N ASP A 3 1.24 16.15 -4.97
CA ASP A 3 1.93 17.10 -5.85
C ASP A 3 2.04 18.47 -5.17
N ILE A 4 3.22 19.07 -5.13
CA ILE A 4 3.41 20.40 -4.52
C ILE A 4 2.62 21.50 -5.24
N ARG A 5 2.40 21.37 -6.55
CA ARG A 5 1.54 22.31 -7.30
C ARG A 5 0.10 22.21 -6.84
N PHE A 6 -0.40 20.97 -6.68
CA PHE A 6 -1.74 20.71 -6.15
C PHE A 6 -1.88 21.26 -4.72
N ILE A 7 -0.89 21.05 -3.86
CA ILE A 7 -0.89 21.60 -2.48
C ILE A 7 -0.97 23.11 -2.52
N ARG A 8 -0.22 23.78 -3.40
CA ARG A 8 -0.22 25.25 -3.53
C ARG A 8 -1.55 25.79 -4.05
N GLU A 9 -2.15 25.13 -5.04
CA GLU A 9 -3.39 25.58 -5.68
C GLU A 9 -4.63 25.29 -4.80
N HIS A 10 -4.55 24.25 -3.94
CA HIS A 10 -5.66 23.76 -3.12
C HIS A 10 -5.30 23.62 -1.64
N ALA A 11 -4.52 24.58 -1.10
CA ALA A 11 -3.94 24.48 0.24
C ALA A 11 -4.97 24.19 1.34
N ASP A 12 -6.14 24.86 1.32
CA ASP A 12 -7.17 24.68 2.33
C ASP A 12 -7.87 23.32 2.24
N ALA A 13 -8.08 22.81 1.03
CA ALA A 13 -8.61 21.46 0.83
C ALA A 13 -7.63 20.39 1.35
N VAL A 14 -6.32 20.58 1.10
CA VAL A 14 -5.27 19.70 1.61
C VAL A 14 -5.20 19.75 3.14
N ARG A 15 -5.19 20.94 3.76
CA ARG A 15 -5.23 21.10 5.21
C ARG A 15 -6.44 20.40 5.84
N THR A 16 -7.59 20.52 5.19
CA THR A 16 -8.83 19.87 5.64
C THR A 16 -8.71 18.34 5.53
N GLY A 17 -8.22 17.82 4.41
CA GLY A 17 -8.01 16.38 4.23
C GLY A 17 -7.02 15.77 5.23
N VAL A 18 -5.90 16.48 5.48
CA VAL A 18 -4.90 16.10 6.49
C VAL A 18 -5.51 16.08 7.89
N ARG A 19 -6.31 17.09 8.24
CA ARG A 19 -7.01 17.16 9.54
C ARG A 19 -8.01 16.03 9.71
N LYS A 20 -8.78 15.69 8.66
CA LYS A 20 -9.74 14.57 8.70
C LYS A 20 -9.08 13.21 8.97
N LYS A 21 -7.80 13.06 8.64
CA LYS A 21 -6.99 11.87 8.98
C LYS A 21 -6.32 11.94 10.35
N GLY A 22 -6.53 13.00 11.13
CA GLY A 22 -5.89 13.20 12.44
C GLY A 22 -4.42 13.59 12.37
N GLU A 23 -3.92 14.01 11.19
CA GLU A 23 -2.50 14.27 10.94
C GLU A 23 -2.11 15.76 11.09
N LYS A 24 -0.80 16.04 11.14
CA LYS A 24 -0.25 17.36 11.41
C LYS A 24 -0.39 18.30 10.22
N VAL A 25 -1.34 19.25 10.32
CA VAL A 25 -1.59 20.27 9.28
C VAL A 25 -0.38 21.18 9.05
N SER A 26 0.46 21.42 10.08
CA SER A 26 1.66 22.28 9.98
C SER A 26 2.66 21.80 8.91
N LEU A 27 2.67 20.50 8.57
CA LEU A 27 3.51 19.98 7.49
C LEU A 27 3.14 20.57 6.13
N VAL A 28 1.86 20.90 5.90
CA VAL A 28 1.39 21.55 4.67
C VAL A 28 1.98 22.95 4.58
N ASP A 29 1.98 23.72 5.68
CA ASP A 29 2.52 25.07 5.73
C ASP A 29 4.04 25.08 5.54
N THR A 30 4.74 24.11 6.15
CA THR A 30 6.17 23.91 5.95
C THR A 30 6.49 23.63 4.48
N ALA A 31 5.74 22.72 3.83
CA ALA A 31 5.95 22.41 2.41
C ALA A 31 5.70 23.63 1.51
N LEU A 32 4.69 24.44 1.80
CA LEU A 32 4.41 25.67 1.04
C LEU A 32 5.53 26.71 1.20
N GLY A 33 6.06 26.91 2.39
CA GLY A 33 7.20 27.80 2.64
C GLY A 33 8.49 27.35 1.93
N LEU A 34 8.76 26.05 1.94
CA LEU A 34 9.88 25.46 1.21
C LEU A 34 9.72 25.59 -0.31
N ASP A 35 8.50 25.39 -0.85
CA ASP A 35 8.23 25.59 -2.28
C ASP A 35 8.37 27.06 -2.70
N GLU A 36 7.96 28.00 -1.86
CA GLU A 36 8.18 29.42 -2.13
C GLU A 36 9.68 29.75 -2.19
N THR A 37 10.44 29.32 -1.18
CA THR A 37 11.89 29.49 -1.15
C THR A 37 12.55 28.86 -2.38
N ARG A 38 12.17 27.64 -2.74
CA ARG A 38 12.64 26.94 -3.94
C ARG A 38 12.39 27.76 -5.21
N ARG A 39 11.18 28.28 -5.40
CA ARG A 39 10.84 29.08 -6.58
C ARG A 39 11.64 30.37 -6.66
N GLN A 40 11.84 31.05 -5.53
CA GLN A 40 12.68 32.25 -5.46
C GLN A 40 14.16 31.96 -5.83
N LEU A 41 14.71 30.86 -5.33
CA LEU A 41 16.06 30.42 -5.67
C LEU A 41 16.20 30.07 -7.15
N LEU A 42 15.23 29.34 -7.72
CA LEU A 42 15.20 29.02 -9.16
C LEU A 42 15.17 30.28 -10.02
N GLN A 43 14.31 31.24 -9.71
CA GLN A 43 14.22 32.51 -10.43
C GLN A 43 15.54 33.30 -10.40
N LYS A 44 16.19 33.36 -9.21
CA LYS A 44 17.51 34.02 -9.07
C LYS A 44 18.58 33.31 -9.90
N THR A 45 18.61 31.98 -9.84
CA THR A 45 19.58 31.18 -10.61
C THR A 45 19.41 31.38 -12.12
N GLU A 46 18.15 31.36 -12.60
CA GLU A 46 17.86 31.61 -14.02
C GLU A 46 18.31 33.01 -14.48
N ALA A 47 18.03 34.05 -13.68
CA ALA A 47 18.47 35.40 -13.97
C ALA A 47 20.01 35.51 -14.09
N LEU A 48 20.72 34.89 -13.13
CA LEU A 48 22.20 34.87 -13.15
C LEU A 48 22.76 34.05 -14.31
N LYS A 49 22.18 32.90 -14.63
CA LYS A 49 22.58 32.07 -15.78
C LYS A 49 22.35 32.81 -17.11
N ASN A 50 21.23 33.53 -17.25
CA ASN A 50 20.96 34.36 -18.40
C ASN A 50 21.98 35.50 -18.52
N ARG A 51 22.28 36.23 -17.43
CA ARG A 51 23.30 37.29 -17.42
C ARG A 51 24.68 36.73 -17.83
N ARG A 52 25.07 35.58 -17.24
CA ARG A 52 26.35 34.94 -17.61
C ARG A 52 26.42 34.60 -19.11
N ASN A 53 25.34 34.09 -19.68
CA ASN A 53 25.32 33.74 -21.11
C ASN A 53 25.45 34.99 -22.00
N LEU A 54 24.74 36.09 -21.68
CA LEU A 54 24.83 37.35 -22.42
C LEU A 54 26.24 37.91 -22.34
N VAL A 55 26.79 38.08 -21.16
CA VAL A 55 28.14 38.64 -20.98
C VAL A 55 29.22 37.74 -21.58
N SER A 56 29.01 36.40 -21.60
CA SER A 56 29.94 35.50 -22.31
C SER A 56 30.03 35.82 -23.83
N THR A 57 28.91 36.21 -24.46
CA THR A 57 28.89 36.65 -25.84
C THR A 57 29.59 37.98 -26.01
N ASP A 58 29.38 38.93 -25.09
CA ASP A 58 30.04 40.25 -25.12
C ASP A 58 31.56 40.10 -24.95
N VAL A 59 32.03 39.28 -24.02
CA VAL A 59 33.46 38.97 -23.82
C VAL A 59 34.09 38.37 -25.08
N ALA A 60 33.38 37.46 -25.77
CA ALA A 60 33.87 36.89 -27.03
C ALA A 60 33.97 37.93 -28.11
N THR A 61 32.99 38.83 -28.25
CA THR A 61 32.99 39.96 -29.22
C THR A 61 34.12 40.95 -28.92
N MET A 62 34.31 41.38 -27.66
CA MET A 62 35.39 42.28 -27.25
C MET A 62 36.73 41.71 -27.58
N LYS A 63 36.96 40.42 -27.23
CA LYS A 63 38.24 39.75 -27.55
C LYS A 63 38.50 39.65 -29.05
N SER A 64 37.51 39.39 -29.86
CA SER A 64 37.65 39.33 -31.31
C SER A 64 38.00 40.71 -31.94
N GLN A 65 37.60 41.78 -31.27
CA GLN A 65 37.89 43.17 -31.65
C GLN A 65 39.20 43.70 -31.05
N GLY A 66 39.94 42.91 -30.24
CA GLY A 66 41.15 43.32 -29.57
C GLY A 66 40.92 44.21 -28.34
N ASN A 67 39.68 44.30 -27.83
CA ASN A 67 39.33 45.11 -26.68
C ASN A 67 39.59 44.35 -25.36
N ASP A 68 39.90 45.09 -24.28
CA ASP A 68 40.07 44.52 -22.94
C ASP A 68 38.75 44.10 -22.32
N ALA A 69 38.62 42.80 -22.01
CA ALA A 69 37.46 42.20 -21.36
C ALA A 69 37.69 41.82 -19.92
N THR A 70 38.81 42.24 -19.29
CA THR A 70 39.25 41.78 -17.98
C THR A 70 38.18 42.05 -16.89
N ALA A 71 37.57 43.23 -16.88
CA ALA A 71 36.54 43.62 -15.91
C ALA A 71 35.30 42.71 -16.03
N LEU A 72 34.83 42.41 -17.24
CA LEU A 72 33.69 41.54 -17.49
C LEU A 72 33.99 40.09 -17.07
N ILE A 73 35.20 39.61 -17.31
CA ILE A 73 35.65 38.27 -16.87
C ILE A 73 35.65 38.18 -15.34
N ALA A 74 36.15 39.23 -14.63
CA ALA A 74 36.15 39.29 -13.17
C ALA A 74 34.70 39.28 -12.61
N GLU A 75 33.78 40.06 -13.21
CA GLU A 75 32.36 40.06 -12.86
C GLU A 75 31.75 38.65 -13.04
N MET A 76 32.05 37.97 -14.14
CA MET A 76 31.50 36.63 -14.40
C MET A 76 32.01 35.55 -13.45
N ARG A 77 33.22 35.74 -12.87
CA ARG A 77 33.68 34.87 -11.78
C ARG A 77 32.80 35.02 -10.54
N VAL A 78 32.45 36.25 -10.15
CA VAL A 78 31.55 36.51 -9.02
C VAL A 78 30.16 35.91 -9.27
N VAL A 79 29.62 36.12 -10.50
CA VAL A 79 28.34 35.53 -10.90
C VAL A 79 28.38 33.99 -10.84
N ALA A 80 29.46 33.35 -11.27
CA ALA A 80 29.63 31.91 -11.20
C ALA A 80 29.65 31.38 -9.75
N ASP A 81 30.30 32.13 -8.85
CA ASP A 81 30.35 31.79 -7.43
C ASP A 81 28.95 31.91 -6.78
N GLN A 82 28.21 32.98 -7.10
CA GLN A 82 26.82 33.15 -6.66
C GLN A 82 25.92 32.03 -7.17
N ILE A 83 26.06 31.61 -8.43
CA ILE A 83 25.28 30.49 -8.98
C ILE A 83 25.58 29.20 -8.18
N ARG A 84 26.86 28.90 -7.90
CA ARG A 84 27.23 27.71 -7.12
C ARG A 84 26.62 27.71 -5.72
N GLU A 85 26.66 28.86 -5.03
CA GLU A 85 26.07 29.01 -3.70
C GLU A 85 24.55 28.81 -3.71
N ILE A 86 23.85 29.42 -4.70
CA ILE A 86 22.38 29.27 -4.85
C ILE A 86 22.02 27.83 -5.23
N ASP A 87 22.76 27.19 -6.15
CA ASP A 87 22.51 25.79 -6.55
C ASP A 87 22.71 24.84 -5.34
N ALA A 88 23.71 25.04 -4.49
CA ALA A 88 23.91 24.27 -3.26
C ALA A 88 22.75 24.45 -2.27
N ARG A 89 22.29 25.70 -2.07
CA ARG A 89 21.13 26.00 -1.21
C ARG A 89 19.85 25.40 -1.78
N LEU A 90 19.67 25.47 -3.09
CA LEU A 90 18.50 24.88 -3.78
C LEU A 90 18.43 23.36 -3.58
N ALA A 91 19.56 22.66 -3.70
CA ALA A 91 19.62 21.21 -3.45
C ALA A 91 19.23 20.86 -2.01
N GLY A 92 19.64 21.67 -1.01
CA GLY A 92 19.20 21.51 0.38
C GLY A 92 17.69 21.68 0.54
N VAL A 93 17.13 22.77 -0.01
CA VAL A 93 15.70 23.04 0.05
C VAL A 93 14.88 21.94 -0.67
N GLU A 94 15.33 21.43 -1.81
CA GLU A 94 14.66 20.34 -2.53
C GLU A 94 14.68 19.03 -1.72
N THR A 95 15.75 18.75 -1.02
CA THR A 95 15.85 17.58 -0.14
C THR A 95 14.88 17.70 1.04
N GLU A 96 14.82 18.85 1.70
CA GLU A 96 13.92 19.13 2.81
C GLU A 96 12.45 19.11 2.37
N LEU A 97 12.14 19.73 1.23
CA LEU A 97 10.80 19.71 0.64
C LEU A 97 10.35 18.28 0.34
N ARG A 98 11.23 17.47 -0.27
CA ARG A 98 10.93 16.06 -0.54
C ARG A 98 10.67 15.29 0.75
N GLY A 99 11.50 15.47 1.78
CA GLY A 99 11.30 14.86 3.10
C GLY A 99 9.96 15.25 3.72
N THR A 100 9.62 16.54 3.69
CA THR A 100 8.34 17.05 4.20
C THR A 100 7.14 16.48 3.43
N LEU A 101 7.20 16.41 2.11
CA LEU A 101 6.15 15.84 1.27
C LEU A 101 5.91 14.34 1.52
N LEU A 102 6.94 13.60 1.93
CA LEU A 102 6.81 12.19 2.32
C LEU A 102 6.04 12.01 3.64
N LEU A 103 6.01 13.04 4.50
CA LEU A 103 5.31 13.05 5.78
C LEU A 103 3.87 13.62 5.69
N ILE A 104 3.45 14.14 4.55
CA ILE A 104 2.07 14.59 4.34
C ILE A 104 1.25 13.39 3.83
N PRO A 105 0.13 13.01 4.51
CA PRO A 105 -0.70 11.89 4.08
C PRO A 105 -1.43 12.20 2.76
N ASN A 106 -1.94 11.16 2.12
CA ASN A 106 -2.91 11.33 1.05
C ASN A 106 -4.22 11.90 1.61
N ILE A 107 -4.99 12.61 0.80
CA ILE A 107 -6.27 13.17 1.23
C ILE A 107 -7.42 12.19 0.95
N PRO A 108 -8.46 12.15 1.83
CA PRO A 108 -9.64 11.34 1.60
C PRO A 108 -10.41 11.80 0.37
N HIS A 109 -10.88 10.84 -0.43
CA HIS A 109 -11.81 11.12 -1.53
C HIS A 109 -13.14 11.71 -1.01
N ALA A 110 -13.83 12.51 -1.81
CA ALA A 110 -15.06 13.21 -1.41
C ALA A 110 -16.19 12.28 -0.93
N THR A 111 -16.21 11.02 -1.35
CA THR A 111 -17.21 10.02 -0.92
C THR A 111 -16.86 9.30 0.38
N VAL A 112 -15.70 9.57 0.96
CA VAL A 112 -15.28 8.98 2.24
C VAL A 112 -16.04 9.64 3.38
N PRO A 113 -16.71 8.88 4.25
CA PRO A 113 -17.45 9.43 5.37
C PRO A 113 -16.51 10.12 6.39
N GLU A 114 -17.02 11.13 7.06
CA GLU A 114 -16.34 11.73 8.21
C GLU A 114 -16.37 10.76 9.38
N GLY A 115 -15.35 10.79 10.21
CA GLY A 115 -15.22 9.93 11.38
C GLY A 115 -13.79 9.88 11.86
N ASN A 116 -13.59 9.48 13.13
CA ASN A 116 -12.29 9.46 13.77
C ASN A 116 -11.90 8.08 14.33
N ALA A 117 -12.82 7.12 14.28
CA ALA A 117 -12.64 5.81 14.88
C ALA A 117 -13.29 4.69 14.03
N PRO A 118 -12.89 3.42 14.22
CA PRO A 118 -13.48 2.28 13.51
C PRO A 118 -15.00 2.15 13.66
N THR A 119 -15.58 2.68 14.72
CA THR A 119 -17.05 2.73 14.95
C THR A 119 -17.78 3.65 13.99
N ASP A 120 -17.07 4.57 13.33
CA ASP A 120 -17.62 5.53 12.38
C ASP A 120 -17.59 4.99 10.93
N ASN A 121 -17.03 3.80 10.73
CA ASN A 121 -17.03 3.11 9.43
C ASN A 121 -18.45 2.71 9.04
N VAL A 122 -18.78 2.85 7.77
CA VAL A 122 -20.12 2.60 7.25
C VAL A 122 -20.25 1.20 6.67
N VAL A 123 -21.18 0.39 7.20
CA VAL A 123 -21.53 -0.90 6.59
C VAL A 123 -22.33 -0.62 5.32
N LEU A 124 -21.78 -0.98 4.15
CA LEU A 124 -22.43 -0.81 2.86
C LEU A 124 -23.37 -1.98 2.52
N SER A 125 -22.94 -3.19 2.83
CA SER A 125 -23.67 -4.41 2.52
C SER A 125 -23.29 -5.55 3.45
N THR A 126 -24.16 -6.54 3.55
CA THR A 126 -23.88 -7.83 4.20
C THR A 126 -24.39 -8.93 3.27
N TRP A 127 -23.61 -9.99 3.11
CA TRP A 127 -23.94 -11.15 2.30
C TRP A 127 -23.87 -12.43 3.13
N GLY A 128 -24.76 -13.37 2.81
CA GLY A 128 -24.84 -14.68 3.46
C GLY A 128 -25.62 -14.65 4.76
N GLU A 129 -26.12 -15.82 5.13
CA GLU A 129 -26.85 -16.03 6.37
C GLU A 129 -25.91 -16.48 7.48
N GLN A 130 -26.28 -16.20 8.73
CA GLN A 130 -25.56 -16.76 9.86
C GLN A 130 -25.83 -18.27 9.91
N PRO A 131 -24.77 -19.11 10.05
CA PRO A 131 -25.00 -20.54 10.21
C PRO A 131 -25.92 -20.82 11.38
N ASP A 132 -26.99 -21.57 11.11
CA ASP A 132 -27.90 -22.10 12.16
C ASP A 132 -27.30 -23.39 12.69
N ILE A 133 -26.88 -23.38 13.95
CA ILE A 133 -26.25 -24.52 14.62
C ILE A 133 -26.93 -24.78 15.96
N ASP A 134 -27.12 -26.05 16.29
CA ASP A 134 -27.72 -26.52 17.55
C ASP A 134 -26.69 -26.90 18.63
N PHE A 135 -25.41 -26.54 18.44
CA PHE A 135 -24.33 -26.79 19.35
C PHE A 135 -23.52 -25.52 19.67
N SER A 136 -22.73 -25.54 20.73
CA SER A 136 -21.83 -24.43 21.07
C SER A 136 -20.58 -24.44 20.17
N PRO A 137 -20.37 -23.43 19.32
CA PRO A 137 -19.24 -23.39 18.41
C PRO A 137 -17.93 -23.16 19.17
N GLN A 138 -16.90 -23.91 18.79
CA GLN A 138 -15.54 -23.73 19.33
C GLN A 138 -14.80 -22.69 18.50
N PRO A 139 -13.98 -21.83 19.12
CA PRO A 139 -13.11 -20.92 18.39
C PRO A 139 -11.96 -21.68 17.71
N HIS A 140 -11.42 -21.12 16.63
CA HIS A 140 -10.43 -21.76 15.76
C HIS A 140 -9.19 -22.25 16.51
N TRP A 141 -8.72 -21.56 17.55
CA TRP A 141 -7.53 -21.99 18.32
C TRP A 141 -7.74 -23.30 19.09
N ASP A 142 -8.96 -23.59 19.55
CA ASP A 142 -9.29 -24.84 20.21
C ASP A 142 -9.44 -25.97 19.17
N LEU A 143 -10.09 -25.68 18.03
CA LEU A 143 -10.22 -26.61 16.90
C LEU A 143 -8.83 -26.98 16.33
N MET A 144 -7.95 -25.99 16.10
CA MET A 144 -6.60 -26.23 15.58
C MET A 144 -5.77 -27.12 16.52
N LYS A 145 -5.88 -26.91 17.83
CA LYS A 145 -5.22 -27.72 18.85
C LYS A 145 -5.77 -29.14 18.85
N LYS A 146 -7.10 -29.30 18.88
CA LYS A 146 -7.79 -30.60 18.84
C LYS A 146 -7.42 -31.42 17.61
N LEU A 147 -7.37 -30.78 16.45
CA LEU A 147 -7.09 -31.42 15.14
C LEU A 147 -5.59 -31.56 14.84
N GLY A 148 -4.72 -30.93 15.62
CA GLY A 148 -3.27 -30.97 15.41
C GLY A 148 -2.80 -30.32 14.09
N ILE A 149 -3.53 -29.34 13.56
CA ILE A 149 -3.29 -28.77 12.21
C ILE A 149 -2.48 -27.47 12.21
N VAL A 150 -2.37 -26.79 13.36
CA VAL A 150 -1.49 -25.62 13.55
C VAL A 150 -0.85 -25.71 14.92
N ASP A 151 0.47 -25.53 14.98
CA ASP A 151 1.29 -25.66 16.18
C ASP A 151 2.01 -24.33 16.49
N PHE A 152 1.52 -23.61 17.48
CA PHE A 152 2.14 -22.36 17.95
C PHE A 152 3.29 -22.61 18.92
N ASP A 153 3.26 -23.73 19.69
CA ASP A 153 4.31 -24.04 20.67
C ASP A 153 5.63 -24.33 19.97
N ARG A 154 5.57 -25.14 18.88
CA ARG A 154 6.75 -25.39 18.05
C ARG A 154 7.16 -24.17 17.26
N GLY A 155 6.23 -23.33 16.79
CA GLY A 155 6.52 -22.04 16.17
C GLY A 155 7.29 -21.12 17.12
N THR A 156 6.83 -21.02 18.37
CA THR A 156 7.51 -20.24 19.41
C THR A 156 8.94 -20.76 19.67
N LYS A 157 9.14 -22.08 19.68
CA LYS A 157 10.46 -22.69 19.84
C LYS A 157 11.41 -22.37 18.67
N ILE A 158 10.88 -22.26 17.43
CA ILE A 158 11.67 -22.02 16.22
C ILE A 158 12.05 -20.55 16.09
N THR A 159 11.09 -19.63 16.33
CA THR A 159 11.26 -18.21 16.00
C THR A 159 10.86 -17.29 17.16
N GLY A 160 9.73 -17.57 17.83
CA GLY A 160 9.13 -16.73 18.85
C GLY A 160 7.60 -16.79 18.81
N ALA A 161 6.94 -16.12 19.75
CA ALA A 161 5.49 -16.05 19.82
C ALA A 161 4.92 -15.40 18.54
N GLY A 162 3.71 -15.83 18.11
CA GLY A 162 3.06 -15.26 16.93
C GLY A 162 3.53 -15.82 15.57
N PHE A 163 4.33 -16.90 15.56
CA PHE A 163 4.74 -17.61 14.35
C PHE A 163 4.10 -19.00 14.29
N PRO A 164 2.99 -19.21 13.55
CA PRO A 164 2.32 -20.50 13.45
C PRO A 164 3.10 -21.48 12.57
N VAL A 165 3.08 -22.78 12.95
CA VAL A 165 3.51 -23.88 12.08
C VAL A 165 2.28 -24.66 11.64
N TYR A 166 1.98 -24.65 10.36
CA TYR A 166 0.90 -25.47 9.80
C TYR A 166 1.36 -26.91 9.63
N VAL A 167 0.52 -27.87 10.00
CA VAL A 167 0.89 -29.30 10.04
C VAL A 167 -0.14 -30.15 9.26
N GLY A 168 0.33 -31.11 8.49
CA GLY A 168 -0.51 -32.11 7.82
C GLY A 168 -1.63 -31.52 6.96
N LYS A 169 -2.89 -31.82 7.29
CA LYS A 169 -4.05 -31.29 6.60
C LYS A 169 -4.17 -29.75 6.71
N GLY A 170 -3.67 -29.14 7.79
CA GLY A 170 -3.60 -27.68 7.91
C GLY A 170 -2.67 -27.04 6.89
N ALA A 171 -1.47 -27.59 6.73
CA ALA A 171 -0.53 -27.12 5.70
C ALA A 171 -1.06 -27.36 4.26
N ARG A 172 -1.79 -28.45 4.07
CA ARG A 172 -2.44 -28.72 2.77
C ARG A 172 -3.58 -27.76 2.48
N LEU A 173 -4.40 -27.42 3.50
CA LEU A 173 -5.47 -26.42 3.38
C LEU A 173 -4.90 -25.03 3.08
N GLU A 174 -3.83 -24.62 3.75
CA GLU A 174 -3.16 -23.34 3.49
C GLU A 174 -2.72 -23.22 2.03
N ARG A 175 -2.03 -24.24 1.50
CA ARG A 175 -1.64 -24.27 0.06
C ARG A 175 -2.83 -24.33 -0.88
N ALA A 176 -3.90 -25.03 -0.50
CA ALA A 176 -5.11 -25.13 -1.29
C ALA A 176 -5.78 -23.76 -1.43
N LEU A 177 -5.85 -22.97 -0.35
CA LEU A 177 -6.37 -21.60 -0.39
C LEU A 177 -5.51 -20.68 -1.26
N ILE A 178 -4.18 -20.78 -1.18
CA ILE A 178 -3.26 -20.01 -2.03
C ILE A 178 -3.56 -20.28 -3.50
N ASN A 179 -3.57 -21.57 -3.90
CA ASN A 179 -3.80 -21.95 -5.30
C ASN A 179 -5.18 -21.53 -5.77
N PHE A 180 -6.22 -21.74 -4.95
CA PHE A 180 -7.59 -21.33 -5.26
C PHE A 180 -7.69 -19.82 -5.52
N PHE A 181 -7.08 -18.99 -4.67
CA PHE A 181 -7.14 -17.54 -4.82
C PHE A 181 -6.34 -17.04 -6.03
N LEU A 182 -5.20 -17.65 -6.35
CA LEU A 182 -4.41 -17.33 -7.53
C LEU A 182 -5.14 -17.71 -8.83
N ASP A 183 -5.72 -18.92 -8.89
CA ASP A 183 -6.49 -19.38 -10.04
C ASP A 183 -7.71 -18.47 -10.31
N GLU A 184 -8.41 -18.07 -9.25
CA GLU A 184 -9.54 -17.14 -9.34
C GLU A 184 -9.12 -15.74 -9.81
N ALA A 185 -7.96 -15.24 -9.35
CA ALA A 185 -7.41 -13.98 -9.81
C ALA A 185 -7.00 -14.08 -11.29
N ALA A 186 -6.32 -15.16 -11.69
CA ALA A 186 -5.93 -15.39 -13.08
C ALA A 186 -7.15 -15.45 -14.01
N ALA A 187 -8.23 -16.14 -13.58
CA ALA A 187 -9.49 -16.21 -14.33
C ALA A 187 -10.17 -14.85 -14.54
N ARG A 188 -9.84 -13.85 -13.71
CA ARG A 188 -10.32 -12.46 -13.80
C ARG A 188 -9.34 -11.52 -14.52
N GLY A 189 -8.29 -12.08 -15.15
CA GLY A 189 -7.35 -11.34 -15.97
C GLY A 189 -6.20 -10.69 -15.20
N TYR A 190 -5.94 -11.12 -13.96
CA TYR A 190 -4.72 -10.74 -13.25
C TYR A 190 -3.54 -11.59 -13.71
N THR A 191 -2.42 -10.94 -13.98
CA THR A 191 -1.15 -11.62 -14.26
C THR A 191 -0.46 -11.96 -12.94
N GLU A 192 -0.14 -13.23 -12.74
CA GLU A 192 0.58 -13.66 -11.54
C GLU A 192 2.05 -13.21 -11.59
N LEU A 193 2.52 -12.65 -10.49
CA LEU A 193 3.93 -12.34 -10.22
C LEU A 193 4.43 -13.13 -9.02
N PHE A 194 5.68 -13.57 -9.08
CA PHE A 194 6.37 -14.18 -7.95
C PHE A 194 7.55 -13.31 -7.53
N PRO A 195 7.30 -12.28 -6.69
CA PRO A 195 8.26 -11.25 -6.39
C PRO A 195 9.25 -11.64 -5.27
N PRO A 196 10.39 -10.92 -5.14
CA PRO A 196 11.27 -11.01 -3.97
C PRO A 196 10.53 -10.67 -2.67
N LEU A 197 10.89 -11.36 -1.58
CA LEU A 197 10.33 -11.14 -0.22
C LEU A 197 11.10 -10.08 0.59
N MET A 198 12.25 -9.67 0.10
CA MET A 198 13.07 -8.57 0.65
C MET A 198 13.10 -7.41 -0.34
N VAL A 199 12.96 -6.21 0.19
CA VAL A 199 12.97 -4.98 -0.61
C VAL A 199 13.93 -3.96 -0.03
N ASN A 200 14.45 -3.06 -0.87
CA ASN A 200 15.26 -1.94 -0.44
C ASN A 200 14.39 -0.78 0.10
N ALA A 201 15.02 0.19 0.76
CA ALA A 201 14.34 1.36 1.33
C ALA A 201 13.57 2.17 0.27
N ALA A 202 14.08 2.27 -0.97
CA ALA A 202 13.40 3.00 -2.04
C ALA A 202 12.04 2.34 -2.39
N SER A 203 11.99 1.02 -2.43
CA SER A 203 10.75 0.27 -2.67
C SER A 203 9.75 0.42 -1.52
N ALA A 204 10.22 0.34 -0.27
CA ALA A 204 9.36 0.56 0.90
C ALA A 204 8.84 2.01 0.98
N THR A 205 9.66 3.00 0.61
CA THR A 205 9.25 4.42 0.53
C THR A 205 8.23 4.65 -0.58
N GLY A 206 8.39 3.96 -1.72
CA GLY A 206 7.51 4.10 -2.88
C GLY A 206 6.06 3.80 -2.57
N THR A 207 5.77 2.74 -1.82
CA THR A 207 4.41 2.36 -1.40
C THR A 207 3.97 3.00 -0.09
N GLY A 208 4.87 3.72 0.62
CA GLY A 208 4.55 4.44 1.84
C GLY A 208 4.66 3.62 3.11
N GLN A 209 5.38 2.49 3.08
CA GLN A 209 5.76 1.79 4.31
C GLN A 209 6.79 2.62 5.09
N LEU A 210 7.71 3.27 4.39
CA LEU A 210 8.61 4.27 4.96
C LEU A 210 8.17 5.70 4.57
N PRO A 211 8.34 6.67 5.48
CA PRO A 211 8.78 6.54 6.87
C PRO A 211 7.65 6.16 7.85
N ASP A 212 6.39 6.08 7.43
CA ASP A 212 5.19 5.98 8.26
C ASP A 212 5.14 4.73 9.15
N LYS A 213 5.57 3.57 8.63
CA LYS A 213 5.44 2.25 9.29
C LYS A 213 6.78 1.56 9.54
N GLU A 214 7.84 2.32 9.72
CA GLU A 214 9.19 1.75 9.89
C GLU A 214 9.28 0.79 11.07
N ASP A 215 8.64 1.11 12.19
CA ASP A 215 8.58 0.29 13.40
C ASP A 215 7.78 -1.02 13.23
N GLN A 216 6.94 -1.12 12.19
CA GLN A 216 6.18 -2.32 11.84
C GLN A 216 6.94 -3.29 10.94
N MET A 217 8.05 -2.88 10.34
CA MET A 217 8.82 -3.70 9.41
C MET A 217 9.96 -4.44 10.11
N TYR A 218 10.21 -5.69 9.67
CA TYR A 218 11.46 -6.39 10.00
C TYR A 218 12.57 -5.86 9.11
N VAL A 219 13.69 -5.44 9.71
CA VAL A 219 14.85 -4.85 9.05
C VAL A 219 16.02 -5.82 9.08
N ILE A 220 16.72 -5.95 7.96
CA ILE A 220 17.99 -6.66 7.83
C ILE A 220 19.08 -5.58 7.74
N GLU A 221 19.52 -5.11 8.89
CA GLU A 221 20.41 -3.94 9.02
C GLU A 221 21.70 -4.07 8.22
N ARG A 222 22.31 -5.27 8.23
CA ARG A 222 23.57 -5.55 7.55
C ARG A 222 23.54 -5.23 6.05
N ASP A 223 22.41 -5.50 5.40
CA ASP A 223 22.25 -5.40 3.94
C ASP A 223 21.35 -4.22 3.54
N GLY A 224 20.74 -3.54 4.51
CA GLY A 224 19.80 -2.43 4.27
C GLY A 224 18.49 -2.87 3.62
N PHE A 225 18.05 -4.11 3.87
CA PHE A 225 16.80 -4.65 3.34
C PHE A 225 15.71 -4.73 4.40
N TYR A 226 14.48 -4.81 3.90
CA TYR A 226 13.26 -4.95 4.71
C TYR A 226 12.49 -6.19 4.24
N LEU A 227 12.01 -7.02 5.18
CA LEU A 227 11.04 -8.07 4.86
C LEU A 227 9.69 -7.42 4.53
N ILE A 228 9.03 -7.89 3.47
CA ILE A 228 7.78 -7.29 3.00
C ILE A 228 6.63 -7.54 3.98
N PRO A 229 5.83 -6.52 4.34
CA PRO A 229 4.60 -6.69 5.13
C PRO A 229 3.40 -7.08 4.26
N THR A 230 3.53 -7.01 2.94
CA THR A 230 2.52 -7.28 1.91
C THR A 230 3.18 -7.35 0.53
N ALA A 231 2.63 -8.15 -0.38
CA ALA A 231 3.07 -8.19 -1.78
C ALA A 231 2.83 -6.86 -2.52
N GLU A 232 1.96 -5.98 -2.01
CA GLU A 232 1.80 -4.61 -2.53
C GLU A 232 3.15 -3.94 -2.78
N VAL A 233 4.11 -4.09 -1.84
CA VAL A 233 5.40 -3.40 -1.93
C VAL A 233 6.19 -3.81 -3.17
N PRO A 234 6.58 -5.08 -3.38
CA PRO A 234 7.35 -5.45 -4.56
C PRO A 234 6.53 -5.36 -5.85
N VAL A 235 5.23 -5.69 -5.84
CA VAL A 235 4.41 -5.71 -7.05
C VAL A 235 4.15 -4.30 -7.59
N THR A 236 3.85 -3.32 -6.73
CA THR A 236 3.68 -1.92 -7.16
C THR A 236 5.01 -1.34 -7.68
N ASN A 237 6.13 -1.77 -7.12
CA ASN A 237 7.47 -1.36 -7.58
C ASN A 237 7.90 -2.01 -8.91
N PHE A 238 7.22 -3.04 -9.38
CA PHE A 238 7.59 -3.77 -10.59
C PHE A 238 7.69 -2.88 -11.83
N LEU A 239 6.84 -1.85 -11.90
CA LEU A 239 6.82 -0.87 -12.98
C LEU A 239 7.38 0.50 -12.58
N ARG A 240 8.20 0.58 -11.52
CA ARG A 240 8.82 1.83 -11.08
C ARG A 240 9.67 2.45 -12.19
N ASP A 241 9.56 3.79 -12.33
CA ASP A 241 10.25 4.62 -13.33
C ASP A 241 9.82 4.37 -14.80
N GLU A 242 8.73 3.64 -15.03
CA GLU A 242 8.24 3.32 -16.36
C GLU A 242 7.15 4.28 -16.85
N ILE A 243 7.02 4.36 -18.20
CA ILE A 243 5.94 5.05 -18.90
C ILE A 243 5.15 4.01 -19.69
N LEU A 244 3.94 3.74 -19.25
CA LEU A 244 3.06 2.75 -19.85
C LEU A 244 2.32 3.34 -21.06
N ALA A 245 1.91 2.49 -22.01
CA ALA A 245 0.98 2.90 -23.04
C ALA A 245 -0.45 2.93 -22.47
N ALA A 246 -1.22 3.99 -22.70
CA ALA A 246 -2.59 4.13 -22.18
C ALA A 246 -3.50 2.95 -22.55
N LYS A 247 -3.32 2.38 -23.75
CA LYS A 247 -4.09 1.21 -24.23
C LYS A 247 -3.89 -0.07 -23.39
N ASN A 248 -2.82 -0.12 -22.59
CA ASN A 248 -2.52 -1.25 -21.73
C ASN A 248 -3.16 -1.11 -20.34
N LEU A 249 -3.76 0.04 -20.01
CA LEU A 249 -4.42 0.24 -18.73
C LEU A 249 -5.87 -0.28 -18.76
N PRO A 250 -6.37 -0.86 -17.67
CA PRO A 250 -5.66 -1.13 -16.43
C PRO A 250 -4.70 -2.32 -16.52
N VAL A 251 -3.50 -2.20 -15.92
CA VAL A 251 -2.56 -3.32 -15.74
C VAL A 251 -2.88 -3.99 -14.41
N ARG A 252 -3.11 -5.30 -14.42
CA ARG A 252 -3.55 -6.09 -13.25
C ARG A 252 -2.55 -7.16 -12.91
N PHE A 253 -2.10 -7.19 -11.66
CA PHE A 253 -1.20 -8.20 -11.12
C PHE A 253 -1.80 -8.85 -9.89
N CYS A 254 -1.52 -10.15 -9.69
CA CYS A 254 -1.70 -10.84 -8.43
C CYS A 254 -0.39 -11.47 -7.97
N ALA A 255 -0.21 -11.62 -6.67
CA ALA A 255 0.95 -12.28 -6.12
C ALA A 255 0.64 -12.95 -4.78
N TYR A 256 1.06 -14.21 -4.64
CA TYR A 256 1.16 -14.85 -3.35
C TYR A 256 2.51 -14.52 -2.71
N THR A 257 2.49 -14.10 -1.44
CA THR A 257 3.70 -13.99 -0.62
C THR A 257 3.44 -14.34 0.84
N PRO A 258 4.43 -14.88 1.56
CA PRO A 258 4.57 -14.65 2.98
C PRO A 258 4.69 -13.16 3.24
N CYS A 259 4.05 -12.70 4.31
CA CYS A 259 4.08 -11.31 4.78
C CYS A 259 4.60 -11.29 6.22
N PHE A 260 5.39 -10.27 6.55
CA PHE A 260 6.08 -10.16 7.83
C PHE A 260 5.73 -8.83 8.51
N ARG A 261 5.14 -8.89 9.70
CA ARG A 261 4.76 -7.70 10.49
C ARG A 261 5.23 -7.83 11.92
N ARG A 262 5.88 -6.80 12.44
CA ARG A 262 6.33 -6.79 13.83
C ARG A 262 5.19 -6.67 14.83
N GLU A 263 4.01 -6.24 14.37
CA GLU A 263 2.82 -6.04 15.20
C GLU A 263 3.10 -5.16 16.44
N ALA A 264 4.01 -4.18 16.29
CA ALA A 264 4.42 -3.29 17.36
C ALA A 264 3.20 -2.53 17.91
N GLY A 265 3.08 -2.49 19.24
CA GLY A 265 1.97 -1.81 19.93
C GLY A 265 0.65 -2.57 20.00
N SER A 266 0.58 -3.82 19.54
CA SER A 266 -0.66 -4.63 19.56
C SER A 266 -0.86 -5.45 20.86
N TYR A 267 -0.11 -5.19 21.91
CA TYR A 267 -0.23 -5.88 23.19
C TYR A 267 -1.67 -5.79 23.76
N GLY A 268 -2.26 -6.96 24.08
CA GLY A 268 -3.61 -7.04 24.66
C GLY A 268 -4.78 -6.93 23.67
N LYS A 269 -4.53 -6.67 22.38
CA LYS A 269 -5.56 -6.63 21.34
C LYS A 269 -5.63 -8.01 20.68
N ASP A 270 -6.66 -8.79 20.97
CA ASP A 270 -7.13 -9.96 20.21
C ASP A 270 -6.06 -10.75 19.40
N VAL A 271 -5.00 -11.14 20.11
CA VAL A 271 -3.80 -11.78 19.54
C VAL A 271 -3.90 -13.32 19.52
N ARG A 272 -5.06 -13.89 19.90
CA ARG A 272 -5.21 -15.33 20.09
C ARG A 272 -5.37 -16.05 18.75
N GLY A 273 -4.67 -17.18 18.61
CA GLY A 273 -4.74 -18.02 17.42
C GLY A 273 -4.22 -17.31 16.15
N LEU A 274 -4.97 -17.41 15.07
CA LEU A 274 -4.64 -16.83 13.75
C LEU A 274 -5.11 -15.39 13.55
N ASN A 275 -5.71 -14.75 14.56
CA ASN A 275 -6.24 -13.39 14.42
C ASN A 275 -5.13 -12.37 14.13
N ARG A 276 -3.94 -12.55 14.75
CA ARG A 276 -2.82 -11.65 14.60
C ARG A 276 -1.50 -12.41 14.76
N VAL A 277 -0.73 -12.47 13.72
CA VAL A 277 0.52 -13.24 13.63
C VAL A 277 1.62 -12.44 12.95
N HIS A 278 2.89 -12.72 13.30
CA HIS A 278 4.06 -12.00 12.78
C HIS A 278 4.45 -12.42 11.37
N GLN A 279 4.13 -13.66 10.99
CA GLN A 279 4.29 -14.18 9.64
C GLN A 279 2.98 -14.83 9.18
N PHE A 280 2.52 -14.49 7.98
CA PHE A 280 1.31 -15.04 7.39
C PHE A 280 1.36 -15.01 5.86
N ASN A 281 0.53 -15.83 5.25
CA ASN A 281 0.37 -15.88 3.80
C ASN A 281 -0.77 -14.98 3.32
N LYS A 282 -0.57 -14.34 2.17
CA LYS A 282 -1.57 -13.48 1.55
C LYS A 282 -1.45 -13.54 0.03
N VAL A 283 -2.57 -13.61 -0.65
CA VAL A 283 -2.65 -13.29 -2.08
C VAL A 283 -3.07 -11.83 -2.20
N GLU A 284 -2.31 -11.04 -2.94
CA GLU A 284 -2.55 -9.61 -3.13
C GLU A 284 -2.85 -9.33 -4.59
N LEU A 285 -3.83 -8.49 -4.83
CA LEU A 285 -4.14 -7.89 -6.12
C LEU A 285 -3.56 -6.47 -6.16
N VAL A 286 -2.90 -6.12 -7.26
CA VAL A 286 -2.41 -4.76 -7.50
C VAL A 286 -2.81 -4.34 -8.91
N THR A 287 -3.39 -3.14 -9.02
CA THR A 287 -3.80 -2.62 -10.32
C THR A 287 -3.26 -1.20 -10.52
N LEU A 288 -2.77 -0.93 -11.73
CA LEU A 288 -2.44 0.40 -12.19
C LEU A 288 -3.49 0.83 -13.21
N ALA A 289 -4.15 1.95 -12.95
CA ALA A 289 -5.27 2.45 -13.76
C ALA A 289 -5.06 3.90 -14.18
N SER A 290 -5.78 4.35 -15.21
CA SER A 290 -5.87 5.78 -15.49
C SER A 290 -6.68 6.50 -14.40
N PRO A 291 -6.43 7.78 -14.13
CA PRO A 291 -7.22 8.56 -13.16
C PRO A 291 -8.72 8.46 -13.41
N ASP A 292 -9.15 8.54 -14.68
CA ASP A 292 -10.58 8.55 -15.06
C ASP A 292 -11.30 7.25 -14.75
N THR A 293 -10.60 6.10 -14.75
CA THR A 293 -11.21 4.77 -14.57
C THR A 293 -10.92 4.17 -13.19
N SER A 294 -10.02 4.75 -12.40
CA SER A 294 -9.50 4.11 -11.18
C SER A 294 -10.57 3.79 -10.13
N TYR A 295 -11.63 4.59 -10.02
CA TYR A 295 -12.71 4.31 -9.07
C TYR A 295 -13.66 3.21 -9.55
N ALA A 296 -13.88 3.07 -10.87
CA ALA A 296 -14.58 1.92 -11.42
C ALA A 296 -13.78 0.63 -11.20
N VAL A 297 -12.48 0.67 -11.45
CA VAL A 297 -11.55 -0.44 -11.19
C VAL A 297 -11.50 -0.80 -9.68
N HIS A 298 -11.65 0.19 -8.80
CA HIS A 298 -11.72 -0.03 -7.36
C HIS A 298 -12.95 -0.85 -6.96
N GLU A 299 -14.12 -0.55 -7.56
CA GLU A 299 -15.35 -1.33 -7.34
C GLU A 299 -15.25 -2.75 -7.94
N GLU A 300 -14.61 -2.91 -9.11
CA GLU A 300 -14.34 -4.23 -9.69
C GLU A 300 -13.46 -5.08 -8.75
N MET A 301 -12.36 -4.50 -8.25
CA MET A 301 -11.45 -5.19 -7.33
C MET A 301 -12.15 -5.59 -6.01
N ARG A 302 -13.05 -4.74 -5.49
CA ARG A 302 -13.89 -5.07 -4.34
C ARG A 302 -14.78 -6.28 -4.65
N ALA A 303 -15.47 -6.28 -5.80
CA ALA A 303 -16.31 -7.39 -6.23
C ALA A 303 -15.50 -8.68 -6.45
N ASP A 304 -14.24 -8.58 -6.91
CA ASP A 304 -13.34 -9.72 -7.04
C ASP A 304 -13.07 -10.38 -5.68
N ALA A 305 -12.78 -9.59 -4.64
CA ALA A 305 -12.57 -10.09 -3.29
C ALA A 305 -13.84 -10.67 -2.66
N GLU A 306 -15.00 -10.00 -2.86
CA GLU A 306 -16.30 -10.51 -2.43
C GLU A 306 -16.63 -11.88 -3.06
N GLY A 307 -16.34 -12.03 -4.36
CA GLY A 307 -16.57 -13.27 -5.09
C GLY A 307 -15.82 -14.48 -4.52
N LEU A 308 -14.63 -14.27 -3.94
CA LEU A 308 -13.89 -15.33 -3.24
C LEU A 308 -14.62 -15.77 -1.97
N LEU A 309 -15.13 -14.84 -1.18
CA LEU A 309 -15.89 -15.14 0.04
C LEU A 309 -17.21 -15.84 -0.26
N GLN A 310 -17.90 -15.43 -1.34
CA GLN A 310 -19.12 -16.06 -1.83
C GLN A 310 -18.86 -17.51 -2.27
N LYS A 311 -17.80 -17.78 -3.02
CA LYS A 311 -17.41 -19.14 -3.41
C LYS A 311 -17.05 -20.03 -2.22
N LEU A 312 -16.46 -19.44 -1.16
CA LEU A 312 -16.21 -20.13 0.09
C LEU A 312 -17.45 -20.27 0.98
N GLY A 313 -18.60 -19.67 0.62
CA GLY A 313 -19.82 -19.71 1.41
C GLY A 313 -19.69 -19.02 2.78
N LEU A 314 -18.78 -18.06 2.93
CA LEU A 314 -18.55 -17.35 4.18
C LEU A 314 -19.41 -16.09 4.24
N ARG A 315 -20.21 -15.95 5.30
CA ARG A 315 -20.95 -14.70 5.58
C ARG A 315 -19.97 -13.56 5.78
N TYR A 316 -20.16 -12.45 5.07
CA TYR A 316 -19.30 -11.27 5.16
C TYR A 316 -20.10 -9.97 5.13
N ARG A 317 -19.45 -8.88 5.54
CA ARG A 317 -19.91 -7.51 5.35
C ARG A 317 -18.83 -6.66 4.69
N VAL A 318 -19.25 -5.61 3.99
CA VAL A 318 -18.38 -4.62 3.37
C VAL A 318 -18.48 -3.32 4.17
N LEU A 319 -17.35 -2.80 4.60
CA LEU A 319 -17.22 -1.52 5.27
C LEU A 319 -16.59 -0.49 4.35
N LEU A 320 -17.17 0.71 4.28
CA LEU A 320 -16.48 1.90 3.76
C LEU A 320 -15.82 2.61 4.95
N MET A 321 -14.50 2.72 4.88
CA MET A 321 -13.72 3.30 5.95
C MET A 321 -13.92 4.80 6.03
N CYS A 322 -14.08 5.34 7.24
CA CYS A 322 -14.13 6.78 7.51
C CYS A 322 -12.72 7.42 7.41
N ALA A 323 -12.69 8.74 7.31
CA ALA A 323 -11.43 9.47 7.09
C ALA A 323 -10.36 9.22 8.16
N GLY A 324 -10.74 9.14 9.43
CA GLY A 324 -9.81 8.92 10.54
C GLY A 324 -9.31 7.48 10.68
N ASP A 325 -10.00 6.52 10.03
CA ASP A 325 -9.58 5.10 9.98
C ASP A 325 -8.95 4.71 8.62
N LEU A 326 -8.83 5.67 7.70
CA LEU A 326 -8.01 5.51 6.51
C LEU A 326 -6.52 5.48 6.90
N GLY A 327 -5.76 4.54 6.36
CA GLY A 327 -4.32 4.57 6.49
C GLY A 327 -3.70 5.80 5.80
N PHE A 328 -2.44 6.07 6.12
CA PHE A 328 -1.69 7.25 5.68
C PHE A 328 -1.73 7.49 4.15
N THR A 329 -1.62 6.43 3.36
CA THR A 329 -1.48 6.51 1.90
C THR A 329 -2.78 6.43 1.12
N GLN A 330 -3.86 5.87 1.69
CA GLN A 330 -5.12 5.62 1.00
C GLN A 330 -5.94 6.91 0.82
N SER A 331 -6.60 7.04 -0.35
CA SER A 331 -7.64 8.04 -0.60
C SER A 331 -9.04 7.49 -0.32
N LYS A 332 -9.29 6.21 -0.65
CA LYS A 332 -10.53 5.49 -0.32
C LYS A 332 -10.21 4.03 -0.05
N LYS A 333 -10.88 3.42 0.92
CA LYS A 333 -10.66 2.03 1.32
C LYS A 333 -11.97 1.35 1.69
N TYR A 334 -12.10 0.09 1.26
CA TYR A 334 -13.10 -0.85 1.73
C TYR A 334 -12.42 -1.93 2.55
N ASP A 335 -13.03 -2.35 3.67
CA ASP A 335 -12.67 -3.58 4.35
C ASP A 335 -13.78 -4.61 4.19
N LEU A 336 -13.39 -5.85 3.93
CA LEU A 336 -14.28 -7.00 3.92
C LEU A 336 -14.04 -7.79 5.19
N GLU A 337 -15.09 -8.00 5.96
CA GLU A 337 -15.03 -8.74 7.22
C GLU A 337 -15.94 -9.97 7.14
N VAL A 338 -15.43 -11.12 7.57
CA VAL A 338 -16.18 -12.37 7.67
C VAL A 338 -16.68 -12.59 9.10
N TRP A 339 -17.84 -13.22 9.23
CA TRP A 339 -18.37 -13.60 10.54
C TRP A 339 -17.61 -14.80 11.10
N SER A 340 -17.05 -14.64 12.28
CA SER A 340 -16.40 -15.70 13.05
C SER A 340 -17.40 -16.29 14.04
N LEU A 341 -17.85 -17.51 13.79
CA LEU A 341 -18.91 -18.15 14.55
C LEU A 341 -18.45 -18.51 15.98
N GLY A 342 -17.21 -18.99 16.14
CA GLY A 342 -16.67 -19.36 17.45
C GLY A 342 -16.28 -18.16 18.31
N GLN A 343 -16.00 -17.00 17.71
CA GLN A 343 -15.63 -15.77 18.42
C GLN A 343 -16.80 -14.77 18.53
N GLN A 344 -17.90 -15.01 17.82
CA GLN A 344 -19.07 -14.13 17.77
C GLN A 344 -18.71 -12.69 17.40
N LYS A 345 -17.86 -12.51 16.38
CA LYS A 345 -17.39 -11.20 15.90
C LYS A 345 -17.02 -11.22 14.42
N TRP A 346 -16.88 -10.04 13.86
CA TRP A 346 -16.37 -9.82 12.52
C TRP A 346 -14.84 -9.82 12.49
N LEU A 347 -14.25 -10.46 11.47
CA LEU A 347 -12.82 -10.52 11.22
C LEU A 347 -12.50 -9.93 9.85
N GLU A 348 -11.70 -8.89 9.79
CA GLU A 348 -11.21 -8.32 8.53
C GLU A 348 -10.34 -9.35 7.79
N VAL A 349 -10.73 -9.71 6.56
CA VAL A 349 -10.01 -10.67 5.69
C VAL A 349 -9.48 -10.05 4.43
N SER A 350 -9.98 -8.89 4.05
CA SER A 350 -9.49 -8.12 2.91
C SER A 350 -9.62 -6.63 3.17
N SER A 351 -8.70 -5.88 2.59
CA SER A 351 -8.72 -4.43 2.52
C SER A 351 -8.46 -4.04 1.07
N VAL A 352 -9.38 -3.30 0.44
CA VAL A 352 -9.30 -2.89 -0.96
C VAL A 352 -9.18 -1.38 -1.02
N SER A 353 -8.07 -0.87 -1.55
CA SER A 353 -7.66 0.53 -1.45
C SER A 353 -7.38 1.18 -2.79
N ASN A 354 -7.79 2.44 -2.94
CA ASN A 354 -7.34 3.33 -4.01
C ASN A 354 -6.44 4.41 -3.41
N PHE A 355 -5.23 4.53 -3.95
CA PHE A 355 -4.22 5.51 -3.52
C PHE A 355 -4.17 6.72 -4.43
N GLU A 356 -4.97 6.74 -5.49
CA GLU A 356 -4.84 7.71 -6.57
C GLU A 356 -3.39 7.80 -7.09
N SER A 357 -2.87 8.98 -7.34
CA SER A 357 -1.50 9.18 -7.81
C SER A 357 -0.43 9.12 -6.71
N TYR A 358 -0.81 8.90 -5.45
CA TYR A 358 0.06 9.10 -4.29
C TYR A 358 1.31 8.19 -4.31
N GLN A 359 1.13 6.89 -4.53
CA GLN A 359 2.24 5.93 -4.63
C GLN A 359 2.95 6.06 -5.99
N ALA A 360 2.19 6.15 -7.08
CA ALA A 360 2.74 6.26 -8.42
C ALA A 360 3.63 7.51 -8.58
N ARG A 361 3.33 8.61 -7.89
CA ARG A 361 4.18 9.80 -7.85
C ARG A 361 5.51 9.56 -7.12
N ARG A 362 5.51 8.76 -6.05
CA ARG A 362 6.74 8.35 -5.35
C ARG A 362 7.60 7.42 -6.23
N LEU A 363 6.93 6.57 -7.01
CA LEU A 363 7.51 5.53 -7.85
C LEU A 363 7.78 6.00 -9.29
N ASN A 364 7.36 7.24 -9.64
CA ASN A 364 7.48 7.81 -10.98
C ASN A 364 6.86 6.91 -12.08
N ILE A 365 5.73 6.24 -11.76
CA ILE A 365 5.00 5.43 -12.73
C ILE A 365 4.03 6.31 -13.48
N ARG A 366 4.17 6.34 -14.81
CA ARG A 366 3.40 7.22 -15.69
C ARG A 366 2.76 6.43 -16.83
N PHE A 367 1.82 7.05 -17.49
CA PHE A 367 1.29 6.53 -18.75
C PHE A 367 1.22 7.64 -19.79
N ARG A 368 1.12 7.25 -21.05
CA ARG A 368 1.00 8.19 -22.18
C ARG A 368 -0.04 7.67 -23.16
N GLY A 369 -1.05 8.52 -23.46
CA GLY A 369 -1.93 8.39 -24.61
C GLY A 369 -1.20 8.75 -25.90
N GLU A 370 -1.82 8.51 -27.04
CA GLU A 370 -1.26 8.84 -28.36
C GLU A 370 -0.98 10.35 -28.46
N GLY A 371 0.29 10.72 -28.67
CA GLY A 371 0.72 12.12 -28.77
C GLY A 371 0.66 12.96 -27.51
N GLY A 372 0.23 12.38 -26.37
CA GLY A 372 0.03 13.08 -25.09
C GLY A 372 1.30 13.28 -24.28
N LYS A 373 1.24 14.19 -23.29
CA LYS A 373 2.24 14.30 -22.24
C LYS A 373 2.08 13.12 -21.27
N PRO A 374 3.19 12.61 -20.68
CA PRO A 374 3.09 11.59 -19.64
C PRO A 374 2.32 12.10 -18.43
N GLU A 375 1.37 11.29 -17.95
CA GLU A 375 0.56 11.51 -16.75
C GLU A 375 0.86 10.44 -15.71
N ILE A 376 0.62 10.74 -14.44
CA ILE A 376 0.81 9.77 -13.34
C ILE A 376 -0.38 8.82 -13.32
N VAL A 377 -0.13 7.50 -13.23
CA VAL A 377 -1.19 6.50 -13.03
C VAL A 377 -1.74 6.57 -11.60
N HIS A 378 -2.94 6.01 -11.40
CA HIS A 378 -3.44 5.64 -10.08
C HIS A 378 -3.03 4.21 -9.74
N THR A 379 -2.71 3.96 -8.47
CA THR A 379 -2.42 2.61 -7.96
C THR A 379 -3.54 2.17 -7.03
N LEU A 380 -3.88 0.89 -7.13
CA LEU A 380 -4.88 0.24 -6.30
C LEU A 380 -4.32 -1.08 -5.79
N ASN A 381 -4.72 -1.49 -4.60
CA ASN A 381 -4.47 -2.83 -4.12
C ASN A 381 -5.69 -3.44 -3.41
N GLY A 382 -5.69 -4.75 -3.28
CA GLY A 382 -6.68 -5.47 -2.49
C GLY A 382 -6.20 -6.87 -2.14
N SER A 383 -6.53 -7.33 -0.94
CA SER A 383 -6.20 -8.70 -0.56
C SER A 383 -7.22 -9.69 -1.15
N ALA A 384 -6.70 -10.70 -1.84
CA ALA A 384 -7.48 -11.83 -2.35
C ALA A 384 -7.11 -13.16 -1.68
N LEU A 385 -7.14 -13.36 -0.43
CA LEU A 385 -7.51 -12.76 0.83
C LEU A 385 -6.33 -12.93 1.83
N ALA A 386 -6.47 -12.45 3.08
CA ALA A 386 -5.53 -12.75 4.15
C ALA A 386 -5.81 -14.15 4.74
N LEU A 387 -4.95 -15.13 4.44
CA LEU A 387 -5.21 -16.55 4.71
C LEU A 387 -5.45 -16.91 6.18
N PRO A 388 -4.73 -16.36 7.18
CA PRO A 388 -4.94 -16.79 8.57
C PRO A 388 -6.36 -16.57 9.06
N ARG A 389 -6.94 -15.41 8.77
CA ARG A 389 -8.31 -15.09 9.21
C ARG A 389 -9.37 -15.81 8.38
N VAL A 390 -9.11 -16.06 7.10
CA VAL A 390 -9.96 -16.91 6.26
C VAL A 390 -9.95 -18.35 6.78
N MET A 391 -8.76 -18.88 7.11
CA MET A 391 -8.66 -20.20 7.71
C MET A 391 -9.39 -20.26 9.05
N ALA A 392 -9.21 -19.28 9.93
CA ALA A 392 -9.95 -19.20 11.19
C ALA A 392 -11.48 -19.23 10.96
N ALA A 393 -11.97 -18.42 10.02
CA ALA A 393 -13.38 -18.38 9.67
C ALA A 393 -13.87 -19.72 9.09
N LEU A 394 -13.11 -20.37 8.20
CA LEU A 394 -13.45 -21.69 7.67
C LEU A 394 -13.56 -22.74 8.78
N LEU A 395 -12.58 -22.80 9.68
CA LEU A 395 -12.58 -23.74 10.79
C LEU A 395 -13.80 -23.53 11.69
N GLU A 396 -14.14 -22.28 11.99
CA GLU A 396 -15.23 -21.95 12.90
C GLU A 396 -16.62 -22.10 12.25
N ASN A 397 -16.80 -21.74 10.98
CA ASN A 397 -18.10 -21.79 10.32
C ASN A 397 -18.44 -23.18 9.76
N TYR A 398 -17.45 -24.04 9.52
CA TYR A 398 -17.63 -25.37 8.94
C TYR A 398 -17.35 -26.52 9.91
N GLN A 399 -17.33 -26.23 11.21
CA GLN A 399 -17.18 -27.26 12.28
C GLN A 399 -18.46 -28.07 12.45
N THR A 400 -18.28 -29.34 12.81
CA THR A 400 -19.37 -30.23 13.25
C THR A 400 -19.45 -30.31 14.78
N PRO A 401 -20.52 -30.85 15.36
CA PRO A 401 -20.60 -31.09 16.81
C PRO A 401 -19.44 -31.92 17.35
N GLU A 402 -18.90 -32.87 16.58
CA GLU A 402 -17.74 -33.69 16.94
C GLU A 402 -16.42 -32.93 16.82
N GLY A 403 -16.44 -31.71 16.27
CA GLY A 403 -15.27 -30.86 16.05
C GLY A 403 -14.43 -31.29 14.87
N LYS A 404 -15.03 -31.92 13.85
CA LYS A 404 -14.47 -32.08 12.51
C LYS A 404 -14.78 -30.83 11.70
N ILE A 405 -14.07 -30.62 10.60
CA ILE A 405 -14.31 -29.51 9.67
C ILE A 405 -14.71 -30.09 8.33
N VAL A 406 -15.89 -29.75 7.84
CA VAL A 406 -16.39 -30.12 6.51
C VAL A 406 -16.11 -28.95 5.55
N LEU A 407 -15.12 -29.08 4.70
CA LEU A 407 -14.66 -27.99 3.82
C LEU A 407 -15.69 -27.68 2.72
N PRO A 408 -15.79 -26.43 2.26
CA PRO A 408 -16.52 -26.07 1.07
C PRO A 408 -16.08 -26.90 -0.15
N SER A 409 -17.04 -27.35 -0.97
CA SER A 409 -16.78 -28.24 -2.12
C SER A 409 -15.76 -27.65 -3.12
N VAL A 410 -15.74 -26.32 -3.27
CA VAL A 410 -14.79 -25.60 -4.15
C VAL A 410 -13.32 -25.87 -3.79
N LEU A 411 -13.04 -26.24 -2.54
CA LEU A 411 -11.68 -26.53 -2.07
C LEU A 411 -11.29 -28.01 -2.23
N HIS A 412 -12.23 -28.93 -2.48
CA HIS A 412 -11.96 -30.37 -2.49
C HIS A 412 -10.91 -30.79 -3.52
N ALA A 413 -10.95 -30.20 -4.73
CA ALA A 413 -9.96 -30.46 -5.77
C ALA A 413 -8.56 -29.99 -5.37
N TYR A 414 -8.45 -28.90 -4.63
CA TYR A 414 -7.18 -28.33 -4.17
C TYR A 414 -6.60 -29.06 -2.94
N THR A 415 -7.46 -29.46 -2.02
CA THR A 415 -7.06 -30.16 -0.79
C THR A 415 -6.79 -31.63 -1.02
N GLY A 416 -7.57 -32.29 -1.89
CA GLY A 416 -7.63 -33.74 -2.06
C GLY A 416 -8.42 -34.46 -0.95
N PHE A 417 -9.14 -33.71 -0.11
CA PHE A 417 -10.03 -34.23 0.94
C PHE A 417 -11.17 -33.24 1.19
N ALA A 418 -12.31 -33.76 1.69
CA ALA A 418 -13.48 -32.97 2.04
C ALA A 418 -13.56 -32.63 3.55
N THR A 419 -12.83 -33.36 4.40
CA THR A 419 -12.97 -33.25 5.85
C THR A 419 -11.63 -33.28 6.58
N ILE A 420 -11.52 -32.48 7.64
CA ILE A 420 -10.41 -32.49 8.59
C ILE A 420 -10.95 -33.02 9.93
N GLY A 421 -10.29 -34.03 10.49
CA GLY A 421 -10.70 -34.72 11.71
C GLY A 421 -11.32 -36.09 11.48
#